data_431f6aa2d9e0e1b9bc24a0af95100ec6
#
_entry.id   431f6aa2d9e0e1b9bc24a0af95100ec6
#
_cell.length_a   1.000
_cell.length_b   1.000
_cell.length_c   1.000
_cell.angle_alpha   90.00
_cell.angle_beta   90.00
_cell.angle_gamma   90.00
#
_symmetry.space_group_name_H-M   'P 1'
#
loop_
_entity.id
_entity.type
_entity.pdbx_description
1 polymer ?
#
loop_
_entity_poly.entity_id
_entity_poly.type
_entity_poly.pdbx_seq_one_letter_code
_entity_poly.pdbx_strand_id
1 'polypeptide(L)'
;IVWGRESKVSPSVIDGLIKKGLIKQSMSEVSRDAYTDEWTDDAEGLVESLRELTEEQQKATDEIVEDLDSGEFRTRLLQGVTGSGKTEVYCQAMEKALGQDGGVLFLVPEVALAPQTVDRLRARFGQSGEEVVVWHSHLSGGERLDAWRKLVRGEARIVVGARSAVFAPVQNLRLVVVDEEHEAAYKQEDAPRYQGRDVAVYRAYLNGAICLLGSAT
;
A
#
# COMPACT_ATOMS: atom_id res chain seq x y z
N ILE A 1 -0.86 -27.65 4.29
CA ILE A 1 -1.77 -28.81 3.97
C ILE A 1 -3.20 -28.29 4.10
N VAL A 2 -3.69 -27.63 3.04
CA VAL A 2 -5.01 -26.98 3.06
C VAL A 2 -6.11 -28.04 3.14
N TRP A 3 -6.05 -29.06 2.30
CA TRP A 3 -7.07 -30.11 2.22
C TRP A 3 -7.27 -30.91 3.52
N GLY A 4 -6.22 -31.16 4.28
CA GLY A 4 -6.31 -31.89 5.56
C GLY A 4 -7.02 -31.12 6.68
N ARG A 5 -7.01 -29.77 6.64
CA ARG A 5 -7.76 -28.93 7.59
C ARG A 5 -9.24 -28.85 7.24
N GLU A 6 -9.56 -28.74 5.96
CA GLU A 6 -10.94 -28.65 5.47
C GLU A 6 -11.68 -29.99 5.55
N SER A 7 -11.00 -31.09 5.26
CA SER A 7 -11.61 -32.43 5.25
C SER A 7 -11.69 -33.10 6.62
N LYS A 8 -11.13 -32.49 7.67
CA LYS A 8 -11.01 -33.08 9.04
C LYS A 8 -10.33 -34.46 9.07
N VAL A 9 -9.51 -34.79 8.07
CA VAL A 9 -8.78 -36.06 7.96
C VAL A 9 -7.44 -35.94 8.67
N SER A 10 -7.06 -36.99 9.42
CA SER A 10 -5.79 -36.99 10.14
C SER A 10 -4.59 -37.05 9.19
N PRO A 11 -3.44 -36.41 9.53
CA PRO A 11 -2.23 -36.46 8.73
C PRO A 11 -1.77 -37.88 8.36
N SER A 12 -1.91 -38.84 9.26
CA SER A 12 -1.51 -40.23 9.05
C SER A 12 -2.31 -40.93 7.95
N VAL A 13 -3.59 -40.58 7.80
CA VAL A 13 -4.44 -41.11 6.71
C VAL A 13 -4.00 -40.52 5.39
N ILE A 14 -3.71 -39.22 5.34
CA ILE A 14 -3.20 -38.53 4.16
C ILE A 14 -1.88 -39.15 3.69
N ASP A 15 -0.95 -39.37 4.60
CA ASP A 15 0.34 -40.01 4.30
C ASP A 15 0.15 -41.45 3.78
N GLY A 16 -0.81 -42.18 4.34
CA GLY A 16 -1.20 -43.52 3.87
C GLY A 16 -1.75 -43.52 2.43
N LEU A 17 -2.57 -42.54 2.06
CA LEU A 17 -3.09 -42.34 0.73
C LEU A 17 -2.03 -41.93 -0.29
N ILE A 18 -1.10 -41.08 0.13
CA ILE A 18 0.05 -40.68 -0.70
C ILE A 18 0.94 -41.90 -1.00
N LYS A 19 1.27 -42.71 0.03
CA LYS A 19 2.07 -43.94 -0.13
C LYS A 19 1.41 -44.97 -1.05
N LYS A 20 0.09 -45.03 -1.08
CA LYS A 20 -0.67 -45.89 -1.98
C LYS A 20 -0.87 -45.32 -3.39
N GLY A 21 -0.37 -44.13 -3.66
CA GLY A 21 -0.50 -43.45 -4.96
C GLY A 21 -1.94 -43.00 -5.29
N LEU A 22 -2.82 -42.97 -4.29
CA LEU A 22 -4.23 -42.58 -4.47
C LEU A 22 -4.42 -41.05 -4.49
N ILE A 23 -3.49 -40.30 -3.86
CA ILE A 23 -3.44 -38.84 -3.89
C ILE A 23 -2.00 -38.39 -4.11
N LYS A 24 -1.84 -37.21 -4.71
CA LYS A 24 -0.53 -36.58 -4.94
C LYS A 24 -0.43 -35.31 -4.10
N GLN A 25 0.66 -35.17 -3.37
CA GLN A 25 0.98 -33.93 -2.69
C GLN A 25 1.62 -32.98 -3.68
N SER A 26 1.09 -31.76 -3.79
CA SER A 26 1.70 -30.66 -4.54
C SER A 26 1.86 -29.45 -3.63
N MET A 27 2.91 -28.70 -3.84
CA MET A 27 3.02 -27.35 -3.24
C MET A 27 2.30 -26.37 -4.15
N SER A 28 1.34 -25.64 -3.60
CA SER A 28 0.75 -24.47 -4.25
C SER A 28 1.04 -23.25 -3.41
N GLU A 29 1.35 -22.15 -4.08
CA GLU A 29 1.48 -20.86 -3.43
C GLU A 29 0.05 -20.39 -3.10
N VAL A 30 -0.25 -20.15 -1.82
CA VAL A 30 -1.52 -19.61 -1.36
C VAL A 30 -1.25 -18.17 -0.97
N SER A 31 -1.76 -17.23 -1.74
CA SER A 31 -1.72 -15.81 -1.39
C SER A 31 -2.68 -15.55 -0.23
N ARG A 32 -2.20 -14.85 0.78
CA ARG A 32 -2.99 -14.39 1.92
C ARG A 32 -3.07 -12.88 1.87
N ASP A 33 -4.26 -12.36 1.99
CA ASP A 33 -4.49 -10.92 2.12
C ASP A 33 -5.16 -10.67 3.47
N ALA A 34 -4.57 -9.78 4.27
CA ALA A 34 -5.03 -9.47 5.63
C ALA A 34 -6.44 -8.87 5.68
N TYR A 35 -6.96 -8.40 4.55
CA TYR A 35 -8.23 -7.66 4.46
C TYR A 35 -9.30 -8.35 3.61
N THR A 36 -9.08 -9.60 3.15
CA THR A 36 -10.08 -10.31 2.32
C THR A 36 -11.25 -10.86 3.12
N ASP A 37 -11.08 -11.07 4.42
CA ASP A 37 -12.13 -11.68 5.27
C ASP A 37 -13.16 -10.66 5.80
N GLU A 38 -12.92 -9.34 5.59
CA GLU A 38 -13.79 -8.26 6.08
C GLU A 38 -14.54 -7.50 4.96
N TRP A 39 -14.61 -8.08 3.76
CA TRP A 39 -15.36 -7.45 2.66
C TRP A 39 -16.83 -7.29 3.05
N THR A 40 -17.24 -6.06 3.27
CA THR A 40 -18.66 -5.72 3.33
C THR A 40 -19.15 -5.49 1.90
N ASP A 41 -20.34 -6.06 1.57
CA ASP A 41 -21.01 -5.90 0.26
C ASP A 41 -21.32 -4.44 -0.15
N ASP A 42 -20.94 -3.47 0.69
CA ASP A 42 -21.12 -2.03 0.48
C ASP A 42 -20.05 -1.38 -0.45
N ALA A 43 -19.11 -2.16 -0.99
CA ALA A 43 -18.04 -1.63 -1.86
C ALA A 43 -18.57 -1.01 -3.18
N GLU A 44 -19.76 -1.42 -3.65
CA GLU A 44 -20.37 -0.85 -4.87
C GLU A 44 -20.76 0.64 -4.74
N GLY A 45 -20.96 1.15 -3.50
CA GLY A 45 -21.26 2.56 -3.24
C GLY A 45 -20.02 3.45 -3.06
N LEU A 46 -18.81 2.87 -2.98
CA LEU A 46 -17.56 3.57 -2.68
C LEU A 46 -16.83 4.11 -3.91
N VAL A 47 -17.32 3.84 -5.11
CA VAL A 47 -16.85 4.55 -6.31
C VAL A 47 -17.38 5.98 -6.23
N GLU A 48 -16.76 6.79 -5.38
CA GLU A 48 -16.93 8.24 -5.46
C GLU A 48 -16.54 8.63 -6.89
N SER A 49 -17.57 9.07 -7.66
CA SER A 49 -17.38 9.74 -8.93
C SER A 49 -16.17 10.66 -8.83
N LEU A 50 -15.31 10.67 -9.84
CA LEU A 50 -14.21 11.61 -9.99
C LEU A 50 -14.73 12.98 -9.55
N ARG A 51 -14.39 13.41 -8.35
CA ARG A 51 -14.77 14.73 -7.87
C ARG A 51 -13.98 15.73 -8.69
N GLU A 52 -14.67 16.68 -9.26
CA GLU A 52 -13.99 17.80 -9.89
C GLU A 52 -13.10 18.47 -8.84
N LEU A 53 -11.82 18.61 -9.16
CA LEU A 53 -10.85 19.26 -8.29
C LEU A 53 -11.22 20.74 -8.16
N THR A 54 -11.05 21.30 -6.98
CA THR A 54 -11.08 22.75 -6.83
C THR A 54 -9.88 23.37 -7.54
N GLU A 55 -9.92 24.66 -7.82
CA GLU A 55 -8.79 25.36 -8.47
C GLU A 55 -7.47 25.18 -7.68
N GLU A 56 -7.55 25.21 -6.34
CA GLU A 56 -6.37 25.03 -5.47
C GLU A 56 -5.84 23.60 -5.55
N GLN A 57 -6.73 22.61 -5.54
CA GLN A 57 -6.35 21.20 -5.70
C GLN A 57 -5.76 20.94 -7.07
N GLN A 58 -6.36 21.50 -8.13
CA GLN A 58 -5.84 21.36 -9.49
C GLN A 58 -4.44 21.95 -9.60
N LYS A 59 -4.23 23.16 -9.09
CA LYS A 59 -2.89 23.78 -9.08
C LYS A 59 -1.86 22.93 -8.34
N ALA A 60 -2.22 22.41 -7.16
CA ALA A 60 -1.31 21.54 -6.41
C ALA A 60 -1.00 20.25 -7.18
N THR A 61 -2.00 19.67 -7.83
CA THR A 61 -1.83 18.48 -8.66
C THR A 61 -0.93 18.75 -9.85
N ASP A 62 -1.13 19.86 -10.56
CA ASP A 62 -0.31 20.23 -11.73
C ASP A 62 1.16 20.40 -11.35
N GLU A 63 1.45 21.07 -10.23
CA GLU A 63 2.82 21.22 -9.73
C GLU A 63 3.47 19.86 -9.38
N ILE A 64 2.71 18.92 -8.79
CA ILE A 64 3.22 17.57 -8.46
C ILE A 64 3.45 16.77 -9.74
N VAL A 65 2.57 16.89 -10.73
CA VAL A 65 2.70 16.24 -12.04
C VAL A 65 3.94 16.73 -12.77
N GLU A 66 4.22 18.04 -12.77
CA GLU A 66 5.45 18.61 -13.34
C GLU A 66 6.70 18.04 -12.66
N ASP A 67 6.69 17.92 -11.33
CA ASP A 67 7.79 17.32 -10.60
C ASP A 67 7.99 15.84 -10.98
N LEU A 68 6.91 15.05 -11.07
CA LEU A 68 6.98 13.65 -11.50
C LEU A 68 7.54 13.51 -12.92
N ASP A 69 7.17 14.44 -13.83
CA ASP A 69 7.67 14.47 -15.21
C ASP A 69 9.15 14.85 -15.28
N SER A 70 9.65 15.67 -14.33
CA SER A 70 11.06 16.02 -14.26
C SER A 70 11.97 14.84 -13.96
N GLY A 71 11.47 13.84 -13.23
CA GLY A 71 12.24 12.68 -12.78
C GLY A 71 13.31 12.99 -11.74
N GLU A 72 13.30 14.18 -11.17
CA GLU A 72 14.22 14.61 -10.12
C GLU A 72 13.59 14.51 -8.74
N PHE A 73 14.40 14.18 -7.73
CA PHE A 73 13.93 14.19 -6.36
C PHE A 73 13.46 15.59 -5.95
N ARG A 74 12.24 15.64 -5.41
CA ARG A 74 11.71 16.84 -4.75
C ARG A 74 10.86 16.44 -3.55
N THR A 75 10.80 17.34 -2.57
CA THR A 75 9.88 17.23 -1.44
C THR A 75 8.90 18.38 -1.49
N ARG A 76 7.60 18.06 -1.44
CA ARG A 76 6.48 19.03 -1.41
C ARG A 76 5.70 18.86 -0.11
N LEU A 77 5.31 19.98 0.48
CA LEU A 77 4.35 20.01 1.59
C LEU A 77 2.98 20.40 1.05
N LEU A 78 2.02 19.48 1.15
CA LEU A 78 0.61 19.74 0.85
C LEU A 78 -0.10 20.08 2.16
N GLN A 79 -0.33 21.38 2.36
CA GLN A 79 -1.03 21.88 3.54
C GLN A 79 -2.52 22.05 3.25
N GLY A 80 -3.37 21.55 4.13
CA GLY A 80 -4.81 21.71 4.01
C GLY A 80 -5.53 21.09 5.20
N VAL A 81 -6.58 21.75 5.67
CA VAL A 81 -7.37 21.27 6.81
C VAL A 81 -7.94 19.86 6.58
N THR A 82 -8.32 19.18 7.65
CA THR A 82 -8.99 17.88 7.53
C THR A 82 -10.25 18.02 6.67
N GLY A 83 -10.43 17.12 5.71
CA GLY A 83 -11.55 17.17 4.76
C GLY A 83 -11.36 18.13 3.58
N SER A 84 -10.20 18.79 3.44
CA SER A 84 -9.89 19.66 2.28
C SER A 84 -9.67 18.89 0.97
N GLY A 85 -9.75 17.57 0.98
CA GLY A 85 -9.56 16.73 -0.20
C GLY A 85 -8.10 16.45 -0.56
N LYS A 86 -7.15 16.57 0.38
CA LYS A 86 -5.74 16.16 0.18
C LYS A 86 -5.61 14.76 -0.43
N THR A 87 -6.47 13.84 0.02
CA THR A 87 -6.47 12.45 -0.49
C THR A 87 -6.70 12.39 -2.00
N GLU A 88 -7.56 13.26 -2.56
CA GLU A 88 -7.77 13.31 -4.00
C GLU A 88 -6.52 13.75 -4.75
N VAL A 89 -5.81 14.75 -4.23
CA VAL A 89 -4.52 15.19 -4.80
C VAL A 89 -3.49 14.05 -4.74
N TYR A 90 -3.45 13.29 -3.63
CA TYR A 90 -2.58 12.11 -3.53
C TYR A 90 -2.92 11.06 -4.59
N CYS A 91 -4.22 10.76 -4.77
CA CYS A 91 -4.65 9.77 -5.75
C CYS A 91 -4.29 10.17 -7.18
N GLN A 92 -4.46 11.44 -7.55
CA GLN A 92 -4.05 11.97 -8.86
C GLN A 92 -2.53 11.83 -9.07
N ALA A 93 -1.73 12.17 -8.05
CA ALA A 93 -0.28 11.98 -8.08
C ALA A 93 0.12 10.50 -8.21
N MET A 94 -0.60 9.61 -7.51
CA MET A 94 -0.39 8.16 -7.60
C MET A 94 -0.71 7.64 -9.00
N GLU A 95 -1.84 8.03 -9.60
CA GLU A 95 -2.21 7.67 -10.96
C GLU A 95 -1.14 8.11 -11.97
N LYS A 96 -0.63 9.33 -11.83
CA LYS A 96 0.45 9.82 -12.68
C LYS A 96 1.73 9.00 -12.54
N ALA A 97 2.15 8.69 -11.30
CA ALA A 97 3.34 7.89 -11.04
C ALA A 97 3.20 6.47 -11.62
N LEU A 98 2.04 5.83 -11.45
CA LEU A 98 1.73 4.50 -12.00
C LEU A 98 1.69 4.51 -13.53
N GLY A 99 1.16 5.57 -14.14
CA GLY A 99 1.14 5.76 -15.59
C GLY A 99 2.55 5.88 -16.20
N GLN A 100 3.56 6.20 -15.40
CA GLN A 100 4.98 6.22 -15.77
C GLN A 100 5.72 4.92 -15.39
N ASP A 101 4.99 3.83 -15.18
CA ASP A 101 5.51 2.54 -14.69
C ASP A 101 6.21 2.64 -13.33
N GLY A 102 5.83 3.61 -12.53
CA GLY A 102 6.38 3.88 -11.20
C GLY A 102 5.69 3.12 -10.09
N GLY A 103 6.43 2.87 -9.01
CA GLY A 103 5.90 2.37 -7.76
C GLY A 103 5.56 3.50 -6.79
N VAL A 104 4.60 3.24 -5.91
CA VAL A 104 4.06 4.20 -4.94
C VAL A 104 4.16 3.64 -3.53
N LEU A 105 4.67 4.45 -2.62
CA LEU A 105 4.64 4.20 -1.19
C LEU A 105 3.76 5.25 -0.52
N PHE A 106 2.66 4.82 0.08
CA PHE A 106 1.75 5.69 0.81
C PHE A 106 1.77 5.37 2.31
N LEU A 107 2.35 6.26 3.09
CA LEU A 107 2.39 6.16 4.54
C LEU A 107 1.20 6.93 5.15
N VAL A 108 0.50 6.24 6.04
CA VAL A 108 -0.61 6.82 6.81
C VAL A 108 -0.37 6.54 8.31
N PRO A 109 -0.86 7.39 9.22
CA PRO A 109 -0.89 7.05 10.64
C PRO A 109 -1.61 5.71 10.87
N GLU A 110 -1.15 4.91 11.83
CA GLU A 110 -1.70 3.56 12.07
C GLU A 110 -3.23 3.59 12.31
N VAL A 111 -3.72 4.63 12.98
CA VAL A 111 -5.15 4.86 13.20
C VAL A 111 -5.95 5.18 11.92
N ALA A 112 -5.29 5.67 10.88
CA ALA A 112 -5.90 5.97 9.59
C ALA A 112 -5.83 4.79 8.61
N LEU A 113 -5.15 3.69 8.98
CA LEU A 113 -5.11 2.45 8.21
C LEU A 113 -6.39 1.62 8.45
N ALA A 114 -7.53 2.30 8.48
CA ALA A 114 -8.82 1.65 8.61
C ALA A 114 -9.17 0.87 7.32
N PRO A 115 -9.92 -0.23 7.42
CA PRO A 115 -10.37 -0.99 6.25
C PRO A 115 -10.98 -0.10 5.16
N GLN A 116 -11.80 0.86 5.53
CA GLN A 116 -12.45 1.80 4.60
C GLN A 116 -11.46 2.62 3.76
N THR A 117 -10.31 3.01 4.31
CA THR A 117 -9.27 3.75 3.55
C THR A 117 -8.62 2.84 2.52
N VAL A 118 -8.32 1.61 2.91
CA VAL A 118 -7.74 0.59 2.03
C VAL A 118 -8.73 0.23 0.91
N ASP A 119 -10.00 0.02 1.24
CA ASP A 119 -11.05 -0.34 0.29
C ASP A 119 -11.28 0.76 -0.75
N ARG A 120 -11.25 2.03 -0.34
CA ARG A 120 -11.31 3.17 -1.29
C ARG A 120 -10.15 3.15 -2.29
N LEU A 121 -8.93 2.91 -1.82
CA LEU A 121 -7.76 2.83 -2.69
C LEU A 121 -7.85 1.61 -3.61
N ARG A 122 -8.27 0.45 -3.10
CA ARG A 122 -8.49 -0.76 -3.90
C ARG A 122 -9.58 -0.56 -4.95
N ALA A 123 -10.71 0.06 -4.58
CA ALA A 123 -11.78 0.35 -5.51
C ALA A 123 -11.31 1.29 -6.64
N ARG A 124 -10.51 2.31 -6.32
CA ARG A 124 -9.99 3.27 -7.29
C ARG A 124 -8.94 2.64 -8.21
N PHE A 125 -7.91 2.02 -7.66
CA PHE A 125 -6.77 1.52 -8.43
C PHE A 125 -7.00 0.11 -9.00
N GLY A 126 -7.86 -0.68 -8.39
CA GLY A 126 -8.24 -2.01 -8.88
C GLY A 126 -8.92 -1.98 -10.25
N GLN A 127 -9.63 -0.91 -10.59
CA GLN A 127 -10.24 -0.73 -11.92
C GLN A 127 -9.19 -0.61 -13.04
N SER A 128 -8.01 -0.08 -12.74
CA SER A 128 -6.87 -0.03 -13.65
C SER A 128 -5.98 -1.28 -13.58
N GLY A 129 -6.37 -2.29 -12.80
CA GLY A 129 -5.61 -3.53 -12.64
C GLY A 129 -4.46 -3.43 -11.64
N GLU A 130 -4.38 -2.34 -10.87
CA GLU A 130 -3.34 -2.16 -9.86
C GLU A 130 -3.73 -2.83 -8.55
N GLU A 131 -2.83 -3.64 -8.02
CA GLU A 131 -3.00 -4.25 -6.70
C GLU A 131 -2.45 -3.33 -5.61
N VAL A 132 -3.27 -3.08 -4.57
CA VAL A 132 -2.87 -2.32 -3.37
C VAL A 132 -2.48 -3.28 -2.27
N VAL A 133 -1.20 -3.28 -1.92
CA VAL A 133 -0.65 -4.06 -0.82
C VAL A 133 -0.71 -3.25 0.47
N VAL A 134 -1.23 -3.85 1.53
CA VAL A 134 -1.25 -3.26 2.87
C VAL A 134 -0.08 -3.75 3.70
N TRP A 135 0.59 -2.81 4.42
CA TRP A 135 1.78 -3.14 5.21
C TRP A 135 1.73 -2.49 6.59
N HIS A 136 1.61 -3.30 7.64
CA HIS A 136 1.64 -2.84 9.02
C HIS A 136 2.24 -3.88 9.98
N SER A 137 2.40 -3.50 11.25
CA SER A 137 3.04 -4.32 12.28
C SER A 137 2.26 -5.58 12.64
N HIS A 138 0.93 -5.57 12.49
CA HIS A 138 0.04 -6.68 12.86
C HIS A 138 -0.10 -7.77 11.80
N LEU A 139 0.51 -7.61 10.61
CA LEU A 139 0.54 -8.67 9.61
C LEU A 139 1.21 -9.92 10.18
N SER A 140 0.59 -11.08 9.99
CA SER A 140 1.22 -12.35 10.26
C SER A 140 2.49 -12.54 9.40
N GLY A 141 3.39 -13.43 9.81
CA GLY A 141 4.60 -13.70 9.03
C GLY A 141 4.30 -14.18 7.60
N GLY A 142 3.18 -14.91 7.41
CA GLY A 142 2.73 -15.37 6.10
C GLY A 142 2.24 -14.22 5.20
N GLU A 143 1.35 -13.38 5.71
CA GLU A 143 0.84 -12.21 4.98
C GLU A 143 1.95 -11.24 4.60
N ARG A 144 2.88 -10.98 5.51
CA ARG A 144 4.04 -10.12 5.24
C ARG A 144 4.94 -10.70 4.16
N LEU A 145 5.16 -12.02 4.15
CA LEU A 145 5.95 -12.68 3.12
C LEU A 145 5.25 -12.61 1.76
N ASP A 146 3.94 -12.83 1.72
CA ASP A 146 3.17 -12.77 0.49
C ASP A 146 3.14 -11.34 -0.08
N ALA A 147 2.91 -10.33 0.78
CA ALA A 147 3.03 -8.92 0.43
C ALA A 147 4.43 -8.56 -0.11
N TRP A 148 5.48 -9.02 0.57
CA TRP A 148 6.87 -8.81 0.16
C TRP A 148 7.15 -9.40 -1.22
N ARG A 149 6.67 -10.62 -1.49
CA ARG A 149 6.85 -11.31 -2.78
C ARG A 149 6.18 -10.57 -3.92
N LYS A 150 4.93 -10.12 -3.74
CA LYS A 150 4.20 -9.35 -4.74
C LYS A 150 4.96 -8.08 -5.15
N LEU A 151 5.48 -7.37 -4.16
CA LEU A 151 6.26 -6.15 -4.39
C LEU A 151 7.59 -6.42 -5.12
N VAL A 152 8.35 -7.43 -4.68
CA VAL A 152 9.64 -7.76 -5.30
C VAL A 152 9.46 -8.26 -6.74
N ARG A 153 8.37 -8.96 -7.04
CA ARG A 153 8.05 -9.43 -8.39
C ARG A 153 7.44 -8.35 -9.29
N GLY A 154 7.11 -7.18 -8.73
CA GLY A 154 6.40 -6.13 -9.46
C GLY A 154 4.93 -6.46 -9.77
N GLU A 155 4.37 -7.48 -9.11
CA GLU A 155 2.96 -7.86 -9.21
C GLU A 155 2.06 -6.82 -8.55
N ALA A 156 2.58 -6.09 -7.56
CA ALA A 156 1.94 -4.95 -6.94
C ALA A 156 2.91 -3.76 -6.93
N ARG A 157 2.40 -2.60 -7.29
CA ARG A 157 3.17 -1.35 -7.37
C ARG A 157 2.77 -0.32 -6.31
N ILE A 158 1.67 -0.54 -5.61
CA ILE A 158 1.15 0.35 -4.56
C ILE A 158 1.30 -0.32 -3.20
N VAL A 159 1.97 0.35 -2.28
CA VAL A 159 1.99 -0.02 -0.87
C VAL A 159 1.34 1.07 -0.04
N VAL A 160 0.37 0.68 0.77
CA VAL A 160 -0.22 1.53 1.80
C VAL A 160 0.13 0.95 3.15
N GLY A 161 0.59 1.77 4.07
CA GLY A 161 0.90 1.24 5.37
C GLY A 161 1.28 2.25 6.44
N ALA A 162 1.42 1.74 7.65
CA ALA A 162 1.91 2.51 8.77
C ALA A 162 3.44 2.72 8.65
N ARG A 163 4.03 3.34 9.65
CA ARG A 163 5.45 3.66 9.73
C ARG A 163 6.40 2.61 9.15
N SER A 164 6.18 1.31 9.46
CA SER A 164 7.06 0.23 9.01
C SER A 164 7.01 -0.03 7.50
N ALA A 165 5.98 0.45 6.80
CA ALA A 165 5.87 0.34 5.35
C ALA A 165 6.97 1.12 4.61
N VAL A 166 7.63 2.06 5.29
CA VAL A 166 8.77 2.79 4.73
C VAL A 166 9.90 1.87 4.25
N PHE A 167 9.96 0.63 4.69
CA PHE A 167 10.94 -0.39 4.28
C PHE A 167 10.40 -1.41 3.27
N ALA A 168 9.15 -1.31 2.84
CA ALA A 168 8.56 -2.22 1.86
C ALA A 168 9.32 -2.17 0.52
N PRO A 169 9.62 -3.29 -0.15
CA PRO A 169 10.50 -3.35 -1.33
C PRO A 169 9.78 -2.96 -2.62
N VAL A 170 9.21 -1.75 -2.66
CA VAL A 170 8.56 -1.20 -3.85
C VAL A 170 9.58 -1.04 -4.98
N GLN A 171 9.28 -1.60 -6.15
CA GLN A 171 10.12 -1.49 -7.33
C GLN A 171 9.87 -0.14 -8.03
N ASN A 172 10.90 0.39 -8.69
CA ASN A 172 10.82 1.65 -9.45
C ASN A 172 10.07 2.77 -8.70
N LEU A 173 10.44 3.01 -7.43
CA LEU A 173 9.75 3.98 -6.57
C LEU A 173 9.81 5.39 -7.19
N ARG A 174 8.64 5.97 -7.50
CA ARG A 174 8.51 7.30 -8.11
C ARG A 174 7.79 8.29 -7.22
N LEU A 175 6.94 7.79 -6.33
CA LEU A 175 6.18 8.65 -5.41
C LEU A 175 6.18 8.06 -4.00
N VAL A 176 6.49 8.90 -3.04
CA VAL A 176 6.30 8.64 -1.61
C VAL A 176 5.31 9.66 -1.08
N VAL A 177 4.23 9.22 -0.49
CA VAL A 177 3.25 10.06 0.21
C VAL A 177 3.34 9.78 1.70
N VAL A 178 3.40 10.82 2.51
CA VAL A 178 3.32 10.73 3.98
C VAL A 178 2.15 11.60 4.42
N ASP A 179 1.02 10.98 4.70
CA ASP A 179 -0.16 11.72 5.18
C ASP A 179 -0.01 12.05 6.67
N GLU A 180 -0.54 13.21 7.08
CA GLU A 180 -0.42 13.76 8.44
C GLU A 180 1.03 13.65 8.97
N GLU A 181 1.98 14.24 8.24
CA GLU A 181 3.44 14.09 8.42
C GLU A 181 3.93 14.42 9.83
N HIS A 182 3.17 15.25 10.56
CA HIS A 182 3.46 15.70 11.91
C HIS A 182 3.09 14.66 12.99
N GLU A 183 2.38 13.58 12.62
CA GLU A 183 1.90 12.59 13.58
C GLU A 183 3.03 11.87 14.32
N ALA A 184 2.89 11.80 15.65
CA ALA A 184 3.85 11.14 16.52
C ALA A 184 4.00 9.64 16.22
N ALA A 185 2.99 9.01 15.60
CA ALA A 185 2.99 7.61 15.22
C ALA A 185 4.15 7.23 14.25
N TYR A 186 4.71 8.21 13.54
CA TYR A 186 5.86 7.98 12.67
C TYR A 186 7.19 7.85 13.43
N LYS A 187 7.23 8.14 14.73
CA LYS A 187 8.43 7.98 15.56
C LYS A 187 8.53 6.55 16.10
N GLN A 188 9.64 5.88 15.82
CA GLN A 188 10.00 4.61 16.46
C GLN A 188 10.82 4.90 17.71
N GLU A 189 10.29 4.50 18.88
CA GLU A 189 10.96 4.74 20.17
C GLU A 189 11.89 3.59 20.57
N ASP A 190 11.57 2.35 20.16
CA ASP A 190 12.39 1.19 20.37
C ASP A 190 13.54 1.10 19.34
N ALA A 191 14.60 0.40 19.69
CA ALA A 191 15.73 0.17 18.80
C ALA A 191 15.36 -0.80 17.65
N PRO A 192 15.72 -0.47 16.40
CA PRO A 192 16.41 0.74 15.94
C PRO A 192 15.48 1.95 15.93
N ARG A 193 15.91 3.05 16.51
CA ARG A 193 15.13 4.30 16.56
C ARG A 193 15.21 5.02 15.22
N TYR A 194 14.06 5.45 14.69
CA TYR A 194 13.96 6.23 13.47
C TYR A 194 12.67 7.06 13.42
N GLN A 195 12.65 8.07 12.58
CA GLN A 195 11.45 8.81 12.24
C GLN A 195 11.01 8.39 10.83
N GLY A 196 9.82 7.79 10.72
CA GLY A 196 9.32 7.24 9.46
C GLY A 196 9.22 8.27 8.34
N ARG A 197 8.79 9.51 8.66
CA ARG A 197 8.78 10.63 7.72
C ARG A 197 10.18 10.93 7.17
N ASP A 198 11.18 11.05 8.03
CA ASP A 198 12.53 11.41 7.61
C ASP A 198 13.16 10.28 6.77
N VAL A 199 12.90 9.02 7.13
CA VAL A 199 13.30 7.86 6.32
C VAL A 199 12.59 7.86 4.97
N ALA A 200 11.30 8.24 4.92
CA ALA A 200 10.54 8.35 3.68
C ALA A 200 11.14 9.39 2.73
N VAL A 201 11.47 10.58 3.23
CA VAL A 201 12.15 11.64 2.47
C VAL A 201 13.51 11.15 1.95
N TYR A 202 14.31 10.53 2.82
CA TYR A 202 15.62 10.00 2.42
C TYR A 202 15.52 8.88 1.40
N ARG A 203 14.53 8.00 1.53
CA ARG A 203 14.25 6.94 0.56
C ARG A 203 13.84 7.52 -0.79
N ALA A 204 12.98 8.54 -0.82
CA ALA A 204 12.62 9.24 -2.05
C ALA A 204 13.86 9.86 -2.71
N TYR A 205 14.73 10.51 -1.92
CA TYR A 205 16.00 11.06 -2.41
C TYR A 205 16.87 9.99 -3.07
N LEU A 206 17.06 8.83 -2.44
CA LEU A 206 17.88 7.74 -2.98
C LEU A 206 17.33 7.15 -4.30
N ASN A 207 16.01 7.28 -4.54
CA ASN A 207 15.33 6.74 -5.73
C ASN A 207 15.07 7.81 -6.81
N GLY A 208 15.42 9.09 -6.58
CA GLY A 208 15.02 10.17 -7.47
C GLY A 208 13.51 10.38 -7.53
N ALA A 209 12.79 9.99 -6.48
CA ALA A 209 11.34 10.02 -6.39
C ALA A 209 10.83 11.33 -5.78
N ILE A 210 9.57 11.64 -6.04
CA ILE A 210 8.89 12.76 -5.36
C ILE A 210 8.43 12.31 -3.97
N CYS A 211 8.66 13.16 -2.96
CA CYS A 211 8.13 12.97 -1.62
C CYS A 211 7.07 14.03 -1.32
N LEU A 212 5.84 13.59 -1.13
CA LEU A 212 4.69 14.45 -0.82
C LEU A 212 4.34 14.30 0.66
N LEU A 213 4.50 15.36 1.41
CA LEU A 213 4.17 15.43 2.83
C LEU A 213 2.83 16.13 3.00
N GLY A 214 1.85 15.47 3.59
CA GLY A 214 0.54 16.04 3.89
C GLY A 214 0.45 16.53 5.32
N SER A 215 -0.09 17.71 5.52
CA SER A 215 -0.32 18.29 6.84
C SER A 215 -1.69 18.93 6.94
N ALA A 216 -2.33 18.77 8.10
CA ALA A 216 -3.57 19.47 8.43
C ALA A 216 -3.34 20.84 9.10
N THR A 217 -2.10 21.15 9.49
CA THR A 217 -1.70 22.36 10.24
C THR A 217 -0.74 23.22 9.45
#